data_edd17b0882767031c0bb3dcc20dd8e17
#
_entry.id   edd17b0882767031c0bb3dcc20dd8e17
#
_cell.length_a   1.000
_cell.length_b   1.000
_cell.length_c   1.000
_cell.angle_alpha   90.00
_cell.angle_beta   90.00
_cell.angle_gamma   90.00
#
_symmetry.space_group_name_H-M   'P 1'
#
loop_
_entity.id
_entity.type
_entity.pdbx_description
1 polymer ?
#
loop_
_entity_poly.entity_id
_entity_poly.type
_entity_poly.pdbx_seq_one_letter_code
_entity_poly.pdbx_strand_id
1 'polypeptide(L)'
;MTSRTRNHRMPTLLLSLVLSAFFCASLGAEETREKEKKSAVQAIVGATVLPVSGPMVRRGTVTWKDGKILEVAAELAAPEGARIHDAEGLYVCPGFVAVVAMGVGIETSSGNIGNGLDPWDRELTIALANGITTLQVLPAPFFGGFGQDGPLYGGSNSAVIKLTQGDLEGMLVKEPAMNYFSLPRRQIELNYFLLRERFKQAKAYLAKRAEARAKKATEPKLSSSLKLYVAVLENTRPTIFSPANNHEVKIVLSLSREYGFDAVLNEPKDAWMMAADLAAANVPVLVKSRGPDFDFNTTGPLFEKGQMAPVRRPAAFVRAGCQVSILPYRRGISLSGLAGRDLATLHVDAAFAVRGGMSNEDALKAITLNPARTLRVDDRLGSLEKGKDADLLILSGHPLDYRSFVLKAFINGKLYYDREKSRIYREIPLTGDK
;
A
#
# COMPACT_ATOMS: atom_id res chain seq x y z
N MET A 1 19.03 -15.27 -88.80
CA MET A 1 17.91 -15.98 -88.17
C MET A 1 17.96 -15.71 -86.67
N THR A 2 17.09 -14.81 -86.19
CA THR A 2 17.06 -14.26 -84.83
C THR A 2 15.95 -14.92 -84.07
N SER A 3 16.27 -15.61 -82.95
CA SER A 3 15.26 -16.08 -81.96
C SER A 3 15.23 -15.15 -80.77
N ARG A 4 14.11 -14.46 -80.56
CA ARG A 4 13.79 -13.62 -79.43
C ARG A 4 13.23 -14.51 -78.29
N THR A 5 13.92 -14.67 -77.22
CA THR A 5 13.38 -15.21 -76.00
C THR A 5 12.69 -14.06 -75.13
N ARG A 6 11.43 -14.24 -74.89
CA ARG A 6 10.60 -13.31 -74.09
C ARG A 6 10.69 -13.70 -72.63
N ASN A 7 11.40 -12.91 -71.83
CA ASN A 7 11.40 -13.02 -70.35
C ASN A 7 10.13 -12.40 -69.78
N HIS A 8 9.24 -13.21 -69.21
CA HIS A 8 8.16 -12.74 -68.35
C HIS A 8 8.72 -12.52 -66.94
N ARG A 9 8.99 -11.26 -66.58
CA ARG A 9 9.17 -10.86 -65.20
C ARG A 9 7.79 -10.66 -64.59
N MET A 10 7.33 -11.52 -63.67
CA MET A 10 6.22 -11.24 -62.77
C MET A 10 6.59 -10.08 -61.83
N PRO A 11 5.69 -9.13 -61.55
CA PRO A 11 6.01 -8.01 -60.68
C PRO A 11 6.07 -8.46 -59.21
N THR A 12 7.24 -8.36 -58.64
CA THR A 12 7.58 -8.60 -57.23
C THR A 12 6.76 -7.74 -56.23
N LEU A 13 6.01 -6.74 -56.72
CA LEU A 13 5.16 -5.84 -55.92
C LEU A 13 3.88 -6.51 -55.38
N LEU A 14 3.34 -7.54 -56.03
CA LEU A 14 2.11 -8.20 -55.56
C LEU A 14 2.36 -9.17 -54.40
N LEU A 15 3.56 -9.73 -54.31
CA LEU A 15 3.90 -10.67 -53.22
C LEU A 15 4.13 -9.96 -51.87
N SER A 16 4.67 -8.73 -51.92
CA SER A 16 4.91 -7.93 -50.70
C SER A 16 3.62 -7.36 -50.08
N LEU A 17 2.61 -7.05 -50.89
CA LEU A 17 1.32 -6.57 -50.42
C LEU A 17 0.48 -7.69 -49.77
N VAL A 18 0.55 -8.92 -50.24
CA VAL A 18 -0.16 -10.06 -49.64
C VAL A 18 0.49 -10.47 -48.33
N LEU A 19 1.82 -10.45 -48.20
CA LEU A 19 2.52 -10.77 -46.94
C LEU A 19 2.26 -9.70 -45.86
N SER A 20 2.22 -8.41 -46.22
CA SER A 20 1.92 -7.36 -45.26
C SER A 20 0.45 -7.37 -44.78
N ALA A 21 -0.49 -7.75 -45.66
CA ALA A 21 -1.89 -7.91 -45.25
C ALA A 21 -2.12 -9.11 -44.30
N PHE A 22 -1.40 -10.23 -44.51
CA PHE A 22 -1.43 -11.38 -43.59
C PHE A 22 -0.78 -11.07 -42.24
N PHE A 23 0.29 -10.29 -42.20
CA PHE A 23 0.96 -9.90 -40.97
C PHE A 23 0.10 -8.89 -40.15
N CYS A 24 -0.55 -7.93 -40.79
CA CYS A 24 -1.51 -7.03 -40.14
C CYS A 24 -2.78 -7.78 -39.66
N ALA A 25 -3.26 -8.78 -40.38
CA ALA A 25 -4.41 -9.58 -39.99
C ALA A 25 -4.10 -10.49 -38.78
N SER A 26 -2.88 -11.04 -38.68
CA SER A 26 -2.45 -11.86 -37.56
C SER A 26 -2.24 -11.01 -36.29
N LEU A 27 -1.66 -9.81 -36.40
CA LEU A 27 -1.52 -8.85 -35.29
C LEU A 27 -2.90 -8.36 -34.79
N GLY A 28 -3.81 -8.04 -35.71
CA GLY A 28 -5.18 -7.64 -35.35
C GLY A 28 -5.99 -8.77 -34.69
N ALA A 29 -5.79 -10.01 -35.11
CA ALA A 29 -6.45 -11.19 -34.52
C ALA A 29 -5.89 -11.54 -33.13
N GLU A 30 -4.59 -11.34 -32.91
CA GLU A 30 -3.94 -11.54 -31.62
C GLU A 30 -4.35 -10.44 -30.61
N GLU A 31 -4.39 -9.20 -31.05
CA GLU A 31 -4.84 -8.05 -30.24
C GLU A 31 -6.34 -8.15 -29.91
N THR A 32 -7.17 -8.66 -30.82
CA THR A 32 -8.58 -8.93 -30.57
C THR A 32 -8.79 -10.10 -29.61
N ARG A 33 -8.00 -11.18 -29.72
CA ARG A 33 -8.02 -12.30 -28.77
C ARG A 33 -7.51 -11.92 -27.39
N GLU A 34 -6.56 -11.01 -27.30
CA GLU A 34 -6.07 -10.50 -26.02
C GLU A 34 -7.08 -9.54 -25.38
N LYS A 35 -7.78 -8.71 -26.16
CA LYS A 35 -8.91 -7.88 -25.72
C LYS A 35 -10.11 -8.71 -25.29
N GLU A 36 -10.47 -9.77 -26.01
CA GLU A 36 -11.53 -10.71 -25.62
C GLU A 36 -11.17 -11.47 -24.33
N LYS A 37 -9.91 -11.88 -24.12
CA LYS A 37 -9.44 -12.49 -22.87
C LYS A 37 -9.49 -11.51 -21.68
N LYS A 38 -9.27 -10.22 -21.90
CA LYS A 38 -9.43 -9.17 -20.87
C LYS A 38 -10.89 -8.90 -20.51
N SER A 39 -11.83 -9.17 -21.40
CA SER A 39 -13.26 -8.90 -21.24
C SER A 39 -14.04 -10.05 -20.57
N ALA A 40 -13.45 -11.23 -20.39
CA ALA A 40 -14.14 -12.34 -19.75
C ALA A 40 -14.31 -12.11 -18.25
N VAL A 41 -15.50 -12.40 -17.73
CA VAL A 41 -15.73 -12.44 -16.28
C VAL A 41 -14.86 -13.51 -15.67
N GLN A 42 -14.25 -13.24 -14.53
CA GLN A 42 -13.52 -14.22 -13.73
C GLN A 42 -14.27 -14.44 -12.42
N ALA A 43 -14.17 -15.65 -11.87
CA ALA A 43 -14.83 -16.03 -10.63
C ALA A 43 -13.93 -16.92 -9.78
N ILE A 44 -13.82 -16.63 -8.49
CA ILE A 44 -13.33 -17.57 -7.47
C ILE A 44 -14.56 -18.16 -6.82
N VAL A 45 -14.63 -19.49 -6.71
CA VAL A 45 -15.82 -20.18 -6.19
C VAL A 45 -15.46 -21.10 -5.01
N GLY A 46 -16.41 -21.31 -4.09
CA GLY A 46 -16.31 -22.28 -3.00
C GLY A 46 -15.46 -21.83 -1.80
N ALA A 47 -14.89 -20.64 -1.82
CA ALA A 47 -13.94 -20.17 -0.81
C ALA A 47 -14.62 -19.74 0.51
N THR A 48 -13.83 -19.72 1.58
CA THR A 48 -14.13 -18.89 2.75
C THR A 48 -13.65 -17.46 2.47
N VAL A 49 -14.57 -16.56 2.14
CA VAL A 49 -14.26 -15.19 1.78
C VAL A 49 -14.28 -14.29 3.01
N LEU A 50 -13.23 -13.50 3.21
CA LEU A 50 -13.08 -12.48 4.24
C LEU A 50 -13.13 -11.09 3.57
N PRO A 51 -14.32 -10.47 3.40
CA PRO A 51 -14.46 -9.22 2.66
C PRO A 51 -13.81 -8.03 3.35
N VAL A 52 -13.60 -8.11 4.66
CA VAL A 52 -13.06 -7.07 5.56
C VAL A 52 -14.06 -5.94 5.86
N SER A 53 -14.90 -5.56 4.90
CA SER A 53 -15.97 -4.56 5.08
C SER A 53 -17.27 -5.14 5.66
N GLY A 54 -17.36 -6.46 5.71
CA GLY A 54 -18.54 -7.19 6.18
C GLY A 54 -18.18 -8.52 6.82
N PRO A 55 -19.16 -9.33 7.20
CA PRO A 55 -18.94 -10.63 7.81
C PRO A 55 -18.28 -11.62 6.82
N MET A 56 -17.64 -12.63 7.38
CA MET A 56 -17.08 -13.76 6.61
C MET A 56 -18.18 -14.49 5.84
N VAL A 57 -17.91 -14.79 4.57
CA VAL A 57 -18.82 -15.52 3.68
C VAL A 57 -18.29 -16.93 3.45
N ARG A 58 -18.97 -17.95 3.96
CA ARG A 58 -18.63 -19.36 3.73
C ARG A 58 -19.13 -19.82 2.38
N ARG A 59 -18.39 -20.70 1.70
CA ARG A 59 -18.69 -21.19 0.35
C ARG A 59 -19.03 -20.01 -0.60
N GLY A 60 -18.25 -18.93 -0.43
CA GLY A 60 -18.45 -17.68 -1.14
C GLY A 60 -17.89 -17.73 -2.54
N THR A 61 -18.47 -16.88 -3.38
CA THR A 61 -18.01 -16.58 -4.74
C THR A 61 -17.64 -15.12 -4.82
N VAL A 62 -16.51 -14.82 -5.44
CA VAL A 62 -16.07 -13.46 -5.80
C VAL A 62 -15.97 -13.40 -7.32
N THR A 63 -16.72 -12.49 -7.94
CA THR A 63 -16.66 -12.27 -9.39
C THR A 63 -16.06 -10.92 -9.71
N TRP A 64 -15.32 -10.84 -10.83
CA TRP A 64 -14.76 -9.57 -11.32
C TRP A 64 -14.64 -9.55 -12.83
N LYS A 65 -14.64 -8.34 -13.38
CA LYS A 65 -14.44 -8.07 -14.81
C LYS A 65 -13.69 -6.76 -14.96
N ASP A 66 -12.81 -6.67 -15.96
CA ASP A 66 -12.03 -5.46 -16.28
C ASP A 66 -11.33 -4.85 -15.05
N GLY A 67 -10.81 -5.72 -14.19
CA GLY A 67 -10.08 -5.33 -12.99
C GLY A 67 -10.96 -4.88 -11.81
N LYS A 68 -12.29 -4.93 -11.92
CA LYS A 68 -13.22 -4.49 -10.88
C LYS A 68 -14.09 -5.62 -10.35
N ILE A 69 -14.26 -5.66 -9.03
CA ILE A 69 -15.17 -6.60 -8.36
C ILE A 69 -16.61 -6.29 -8.78
N LEU A 70 -17.32 -7.31 -9.21
CA LEU A 70 -18.74 -7.23 -9.56
C LEU A 70 -19.61 -7.60 -8.38
N GLU A 71 -19.31 -8.72 -7.73
CA GLU A 71 -20.11 -9.24 -6.63
C GLU A 71 -19.31 -10.16 -5.71
N VAL A 72 -19.69 -10.17 -4.43
CA VAL A 72 -19.20 -11.09 -3.40
C VAL A 72 -20.43 -11.61 -2.65
N ALA A 73 -20.73 -12.90 -2.79
CA ALA A 73 -21.90 -13.50 -2.14
C ALA A 73 -21.69 -14.98 -1.81
N ALA A 74 -22.48 -15.50 -0.88
CA ALA A 74 -22.56 -16.93 -0.61
C ALA A 74 -23.33 -17.64 -1.74
N GLU A 75 -22.89 -18.86 -2.09
CA GLU A 75 -23.57 -19.75 -3.03
C GLU A 75 -23.91 -19.10 -4.39
N LEU A 76 -23.22 -18.04 -4.76
CA LEU A 76 -23.38 -17.39 -6.05
C LEU A 76 -22.81 -18.29 -7.15
N ALA A 77 -23.62 -18.64 -8.14
CA ALA A 77 -23.16 -19.36 -9.31
C ALA A 77 -22.24 -18.47 -10.15
N ALA A 78 -21.14 -19.05 -10.65
CA ALA A 78 -20.30 -18.32 -11.59
C ALA A 78 -21.08 -18.01 -12.87
N PRO A 79 -20.95 -16.79 -13.44
CA PRO A 79 -21.60 -16.45 -14.71
C PRO A 79 -21.16 -17.41 -15.83
N GLU A 80 -22.06 -17.68 -16.75
CA GLU A 80 -21.77 -18.51 -17.92
C GLU A 80 -20.58 -17.93 -18.71
N GLY A 81 -19.62 -18.80 -19.10
CA GLY A 81 -18.41 -18.39 -19.78
C GLY A 81 -17.36 -17.69 -18.91
N ALA A 82 -17.56 -17.61 -17.60
CA ALA A 82 -16.57 -17.06 -16.70
C ALA A 82 -15.35 -17.99 -16.58
N ARG A 83 -14.16 -17.39 -16.44
CA ARG A 83 -12.96 -18.12 -16.04
C ARG A 83 -13.03 -18.45 -14.56
N ILE A 84 -13.19 -19.72 -14.21
CA ILE A 84 -13.35 -20.19 -12.85
C ILE A 84 -11.98 -20.49 -12.22
N HIS A 85 -11.80 -20.01 -10.99
CA HIS A 85 -10.73 -20.39 -10.06
C HIS A 85 -11.41 -21.14 -8.90
N ASP A 86 -11.26 -22.45 -8.89
CA ASP A 86 -11.76 -23.27 -7.78
C ASP A 86 -10.93 -22.98 -6.52
N ALA A 87 -11.61 -22.69 -5.42
CA ALA A 87 -11.01 -22.39 -4.13
C ALA A 87 -11.78 -23.07 -2.98
N GLU A 88 -12.37 -24.25 -3.24
CA GLU A 88 -13.02 -25.02 -2.19
C GLU A 88 -12.04 -25.36 -1.06
N GLY A 89 -12.45 -25.09 0.20
CA GLY A 89 -11.61 -25.26 1.36
C GLY A 89 -10.52 -24.20 1.57
N LEU A 90 -10.37 -23.27 0.62
CA LEU A 90 -9.37 -22.20 0.68
C LEU A 90 -9.98 -20.89 1.23
N TYR A 91 -9.11 -19.93 1.51
CA TYR A 91 -9.49 -18.59 1.95
C TYR A 91 -9.27 -17.55 0.86
N VAL A 92 -10.13 -16.55 0.82
CA VAL A 92 -10.00 -15.40 -0.07
C VAL A 92 -10.14 -14.12 0.75
N CYS A 93 -9.20 -13.19 0.59
CA CYS A 93 -9.24 -11.88 1.24
C CYS A 93 -8.67 -10.80 0.31
N PRO A 94 -8.85 -9.50 0.63
CA PRO A 94 -8.17 -8.41 -0.08
C PRO A 94 -6.66 -8.55 0.03
N GLY A 95 -5.94 -8.04 -0.96
CA GLY A 95 -4.50 -7.89 -0.87
C GLY A 95 -4.08 -7.01 0.31
N PHE A 96 -2.96 -7.33 0.94
CA PHE A 96 -2.44 -6.55 2.06
C PHE A 96 -1.85 -5.24 1.57
N VAL A 97 -2.05 -4.19 2.36
CA VAL A 97 -1.56 -2.84 2.11
C VAL A 97 -0.52 -2.48 3.16
N ALA A 98 0.74 -2.39 2.77
CA ALA A 98 1.81 -1.99 3.67
C ALA A 98 2.05 -0.48 3.57
N VAL A 99 1.96 0.21 4.70
CA VAL A 99 2.31 1.63 4.81
C VAL A 99 3.75 1.80 5.26
N VAL A 100 4.35 2.94 4.90
CA VAL A 100 5.72 3.30 5.31
C VAL A 100 6.76 2.27 4.83
N ALA A 101 6.57 1.76 3.61
CA ALA A 101 7.50 0.85 2.96
C ALA A 101 8.67 1.60 2.28
N MET A 102 9.77 0.89 2.01
CA MET A 102 10.96 1.42 1.33
C MET A 102 11.64 0.34 0.49
N GLY A 103 12.19 0.76 -0.65
CA GLY A 103 13.12 -0.03 -1.45
C GLY A 103 12.50 -1.08 -2.35
N VAL A 104 11.25 -1.45 -2.19
CA VAL A 104 10.59 -2.49 -3.00
C VAL A 104 9.89 -1.87 -4.21
N GLY A 105 10.24 -2.33 -5.41
CA GLY A 105 9.67 -1.82 -6.66
C GLY A 105 10.11 -0.40 -7.03
N ILE A 106 11.18 0.09 -6.43
CA ILE A 106 11.74 1.42 -6.71
C ILE A 106 13.27 1.42 -6.68
N GLU A 107 13.90 1.97 -7.71
CA GLU A 107 15.36 2.12 -7.77
C GLU A 107 15.86 3.33 -6.98
N THR A 108 15.09 4.41 -6.96
CA THR A 108 15.49 5.65 -6.30
C THR A 108 14.38 6.22 -5.45
N SER A 109 14.75 6.79 -4.30
CA SER A 109 13.84 7.47 -3.37
C SER A 109 13.96 8.99 -3.43
N SER A 110 14.72 9.54 -4.38
CA SER A 110 14.90 10.98 -4.55
C SER A 110 13.99 11.51 -5.67
N GLY A 111 13.33 12.64 -5.42
CA GLY A 111 12.46 13.30 -6.40
C GLY A 111 11.07 12.66 -6.48
N ASN A 112 10.57 12.53 -7.69
CA ASN A 112 9.26 11.92 -7.97
C ASN A 112 9.39 10.41 -7.97
N ILE A 113 8.65 9.72 -7.11
CA ILE A 113 8.74 8.26 -6.93
C ILE A 113 8.31 7.53 -8.20
N GLY A 114 7.28 8.06 -8.89
CA GLY A 114 6.79 7.49 -10.15
C GLY A 114 7.87 7.36 -11.24
N ASN A 115 8.90 8.21 -11.20
CA ASN A 115 10.01 8.15 -12.17
C ASN A 115 11.07 7.09 -11.84
N GLY A 116 11.04 6.53 -10.62
CA GLY A 116 11.97 5.51 -10.14
C GLY A 116 11.35 4.14 -9.96
N LEU A 117 10.15 3.90 -10.51
CA LEU A 117 9.47 2.61 -10.40
C LEU A 117 10.23 1.54 -11.18
N ASP A 118 10.43 0.38 -10.55
CA ASP A 118 11.04 -0.81 -11.15
C ASP A 118 10.06 -1.99 -11.11
N PRO A 119 9.35 -2.28 -12.23
CA PRO A 119 8.45 -3.44 -12.30
C PRO A 119 9.19 -4.78 -12.36
N TRP A 120 10.52 -4.78 -12.52
CA TRP A 120 11.34 -5.98 -12.61
C TRP A 120 12.06 -6.33 -11.31
N ASP A 121 11.85 -5.52 -10.26
CA ASP A 121 12.43 -5.78 -8.94
C ASP A 121 12.02 -7.17 -8.42
N ARG A 122 13.01 -7.97 -8.04
CA ARG A 122 12.82 -9.33 -7.51
C ARG A 122 12.05 -9.36 -6.20
N GLU A 123 12.13 -8.28 -5.42
CA GLU A 123 11.45 -8.18 -4.15
C GLU A 123 9.92 -8.12 -4.30
N LEU A 124 9.41 -7.70 -5.48
CA LEU A 124 7.99 -7.75 -5.79
C LEU A 124 7.41 -9.16 -5.66
N THR A 125 8.11 -10.18 -6.18
CA THR A 125 7.67 -11.57 -6.08
C THR A 125 7.61 -12.04 -4.63
N ILE A 126 8.57 -11.63 -3.79
CA ILE A 126 8.60 -12.00 -2.37
C ILE A 126 7.46 -11.33 -1.63
N ALA A 127 7.21 -10.03 -1.88
CA ALA A 127 6.10 -9.30 -1.30
C ALA A 127 4.75 -9.92 -1.66
N LEU A 128 4.54 -10.24 -2.95
CA LEU A 128 3.32 -10.90 -3.45
C LEU A 128 3.11 -12.29 -2.84
N ALA A 129 4.19 -13.09 -2.69
CA ALA A 129 4.14 -14.40 -2.07
C ALA A 129 3.71 -14.35 -0.57
N ASN A 130 3.84 -13.18 0.05
CA ASN A 130 3.41 -12.91 1.42
C ASN A 130 2.14 -12.04 1.49
N GLY A 131 1.42 -11.90 0.38
CA GLY A 131 0.10 -11.29 0.30
C GLY A 131 0.09 -9.76 0.18
N ILE A 132 1.24 -9.12 0.08
CA ILE A 132 1.29 -7.66 -0.10
C ILE A 132 1.06 -7.36 -1.58
N THR A 133 0.00 -6.62 -1.89
CA THR A 133 -0.34 -6.19 -3.25
C THR A 133 -0.11 -4.70 -3.46
N THR A 134 -0.07 -3.94 -2.36
CA THR A 134 0.03 -2.48 -2.40
C THR A 134 0.99 -1.97 -1.34
N LEU A 135 1.83 -1.02 -1.72
CA LEU A 135 2.77 -0.34 -0.84
C LEU A 135 2.52 1.17 -0.85
N GLN A 136 2.59 1.78 0.33
CA GLN A 136 2.85 3.22 0.42
C GLN A 136 4.34 3.42 0.67
N VAL A 137 4.98 4.10 -0.25
CA VAL A 137 6.42 4.31 -0.26
C VAL A 137 6.76 5.72 0.22
N LEU A 138 7.70 5.83 1.13
CA LEU A 138 8.30 7.08 1.58
C LEU A 138 9.78 7.15 1.15
N PRO A 139 10.32 8.35 0.90
CA PRO A 139 11.72 8.50 0.53
C PRO A 139 12.67 8.12 1.69
N ALA A 140 13.85 7.62 1.34
CA ALA A 140 14.85 7.15 2.29
C ALA A 140 15.21 8.17 3.42
N PRO A 141 15.31 9.49 3.16
CA PRO A 141 15.61 10.46 4.21
C PRO A 141 14.57 10.52 5.35
N PHE A 142 13.32 10.12 5.11
CA PHE A 142 12.32 10.02 6.19
C PHE A 142 12.71 8.99 7.27
N PHE A 143 13.45 7.97 6.86
CA PHE A 143 13.88 6.86 7.74
C PHE A 143 15.33 7.00 8.18
N GLY A 144 16.08 7.91 7.56
CA GLY A 144 17.46 8.13 7.91
C GLY A 144 17.54 8.53 9.37
N GLY A 145 18.17 7.71 10.16
CA GLY A 145 18.67 8.04 11.47
C GLY A 145 19.77 9.10 11.37
N PHE A 146 19.52 10.17 10.62
CA PHE A 146 20.29 11.41 10.74
C PHE A 146 20.06 11.88 12.15
N GLY A 147 21.06 11.66 12.91
CA GLY A 147 21.19 11.77 14.32
C GLY A 147 20.00 12.44 15.01
N GLN A 148 19.59 11.94 16.13
CA GLN A 148 18.49 12.44 16.96
C GLN A 148 18.47 13.98 17.10
N ASP A 149 19.40 14.66 16.45
CA ASP A 149 19.77 16.06 16.52
C ASP A 149 19.60 16.83 15.20
N GLY A 150 19.09 16.18 14.12
CA GLY A 150 18.87 16.83 12.84
C GLY A 150 17.74 17.87 12.86
N PRO A 151 17.76 18.82 11.89
CA PRO A 151 16.69 19.81 11.76
C PRO A 151 15.35 19.15 11.45
N LEU A 152 14.24 19.89 11.65
CA LEU A 152 12.91 19.49 11.22
C LEU A 152 12.94 19.12 9.72
N TYR A 153 12.67 17.85 9.43
CA TYR A 153 12.64 17.34 8.07
C TYR A 153 11.20 17.02 7.66
N GLY A 154 10.83 17.40 6.47
CA GLY A 154 9.51 17.13 5.93
C GLY A 154 9.47 17.17 4.41
N GLY A 155 8.48 16.56 3.82
CA GLY A 155 8.31 16.51 2.38
C GLY A 155 6.92 16.01 1.97
N SER A 156 6.72 15.92 0.67
CA SER A 156 5.47 15.47 0.04
C SER A 156 5.68 14.38 -1.02
N ASN A 157 6.92 13.93 -1.23
CA ASN A 157 7.26 12.93 -2.24
C ASN A 157 7.03 11.51 -1.70
N SER A 158 5.81 11.09 -1.64
CA SER A 158 5.40 9.73 -1.29
C SER A 158 4.43 9.21 -2.34
N ALA A 159 4.40 7.91 -2.55
CA ALA A 159 3.49 7.30 -3.51
C ALA A 159 2.79 6.07 -2.94
N VAL A 160 1.62 5.76 -3.47
CA VAL A 160 0.99 4.44 -3.34
C VAL A 160 1.21 3.70 -4.64
N ILE A 161 1.78 2.52 -4.56
CA ILE A 161 2.07 1.66 -5.71
C ILE A 161 1.44 0.28 -5.53
N LYS A 162 1.05 -0.34 -6.64
CA LYS A 162 0.67 -1.75 -6.73
C LYS A 162 1.86 -2.58 -7.23
N LEU A 163 1.94 -3.81 -6.78
CA LEU A 163 3.07 -4.71 -7.12
C LEU A 163 2.81 -5.45 -8.43
N THR A 164 2.57 -4.70 -9.51
CA THR A 164 2.30 -5.23 -10.86
C THR A 164 3.60 -5.60 -11.57
N GLN A 165 4.16 -6.77 -11.22
CA GLN A 165 5.42 -7.23 -11.79
C GLN A 165 5.36 -7.29 -13.31
N GLY A 166 6.35 -6.65 -13.97
CA GLY A 166 6.43 -6.56 -15.43
C GLY A 166 5.45 -5.57 -16.08
N ASP A 167 4.69 -4.79 -15.30
CA ASP A 167 3.68 -3.85 -15.79
C ASP A 167 3.84 -2.50 -15.09
N LEU A 168 4.61 -1.60 -15.69
CA LEU A 168 4.91 -0.28 -15.13
C LEU A 168 3.66 0.61 -15.05
N GLU A 169 2.79 0.56 -16.05
CA GLU A 169 1.59 1.42 -16.11
C GLU A 169 0.62 1.11 -14.97
N GLY A 170 0.56 -0.17 -14.55
CA GLY A 170 -0.28 -0.62 -13.45
C GLY A 170 0.25 -0.30 -12.05
N MET A 171 1.54 0.10 -11.92
CA MET A 171 2.16 0.28 -10.61
C MET A 171 1.68 1.51 -9.86
N LEU A 172 1.64 2.68 -10.50
CA LEU A 172 1.35 3.93 -9.79
C LEU A 172 -0.15 4.10 -9.53
N VAL A 173 -0.53 4.18 -8.25
CA VAL A 173 -1.92 4.42 -7.84
C VAL A 173 -2.15 5.90 -7.52
N LYS A 174 -1.23 6.51 -6.75
CA LYS A 174 -1.36 7.87 -6.25
C LYS A 174 -0.01 8.49 -5.94
N GLU A 175 0.23 9.68 -6.45
CA GLU A 175 1.40 10.49 -6.14
C GLU A 175 1.05 11.97 -6.26
N PRO A 176 1.40 12.80 -5.28
CA PRO A 176 1.87 12.46 -3.94
C PRO A 176 0.76 11.86 -3.08
N ALA A 177 1.10 10.87 -2.23
CA ALA A 177 0.13 10.16 -1.41
C ALA A 177 -0.07 10.79 -0.02
N MET A 178 1.02 11.19 0.64
CA MET A 178 1.03 11.79 1.98
C MET A 178 2.07 12.91 2.07
N ASN A 179 1.83 13.86 2.97
CA ASN A 179 2.90 14.70 3.50
C ASN A 179 3.53 14.00 4.70
N TYR A 180 4.78 14.32 5.03
CA TYR A 180 5.45 13.76 6.19
C TYR A 180 6.31 14.78 6.91
N PHE A 181 6.38 14.64 8.26
CA PHE A 181 7.26 15.39 9.14
C PHE A 181 7.97 14.45 10.09
N SER A 182 9.30 14.58 10.16
CA SER A 182 10.12 14.02 11.22
C SER A 182 10.36 15.11 12.25
N LEU A 183 9.83 14.92 13.46
CA LEU A 183 10.03 15.89 14.54
C LEU A 183 11.40 15.69 15.15
N PRO A 184 12.23 16.75 15.29
CA PRO A 184 13.55 16.63 15.89
C PRO A 184 13.43 16.37 17.38
N ARG A 185 14.33 15.54 17.90
CA ARG A 185 14.34 15.14 19.31
C ARG A 185 15.00 16.16 20.23
N ARG A 186 15.78 17.09 19.69
CA ARG A 186 16.43 18.18 20.44
C ARG A 186 15.75 19.52 20.17
N GLN A 187 15.86 20.45 21.12
CA GLN A 187 15.30 21.79 21.01
C GLN A 187 13.79 21.79 20.67
N ILE A 188 13.03 20.90 21.30
CA ILE A 188 11.62 20.65 20.98
C ILE A 188 10.81 21.94 21.01
N GLU A 189 11.02 22.81 22.00
CA GLU A 189 10.29 24.07 22.15
C GLU A 189 10.57 25.04 20.99
N LEU A 190 11.84 25.19 20.60
CA LEU A 190 12.22 26.05 19.48
C LEU A 190 11.66 25.50 18.16
N ASN A 191 11.76 24.19 17.94
CA ASN A 191 11.27 23.56 16.72
C ASN A 191 9.73 23.62 16.63
N TYR A 192 9.04 23.49 17.75
CA TYR A 192 7.60 23.69 17.83
C TYR A 192 7.21 25.14 17.51
N PHE A 193 7.92 26.11 18.07
CA PHE A 193 7.71 27.52 17.76
C PHE A 193 7.89 27.78 16.25
N LEU A 194 9.02 27.31 15.68
CA LEU A 194 9.31 27.46 14.25
C LEU A 194 8.25 26.77 13.36
N LEU A 195 7.82 25.58 13.74
CA LEU A 195 6.74 24.85 13.05
C LEU A 195 5.44 25.66 13.03
N ARG A 196 5.04 26.21 14.17
CA ARG A 196 3.85 27.04 14.31
C ARG A 196 3.94 28.33 13.50
N GLU A 197 5.09 29.01 13.52
CA GLU A 197 5.32 30.21 12.70
C GLU A 197 5.23 29.90 11.20
N ARG A 198 5.74 28.76 10.74
CA ARG A 198 5.61 28.33 9.34
C ARG A 198 4.15 28.07 8.97
N PHE A 199 3.36 27.41 9.83
CA PHE A 199 1.92 27.24 9.59
C PHE A 199 1.17 28.58 9.55
N LYS A 200 1.48 29.54 10.42
CA LYS A 200 0.91 30.89 10.35
C LYS A 200 1.22 31.58 9.01
N GLN A 201 2.48 31.53 8.57
CA GLN A 201 2.91 32.11 7.30
C GLN A 201 2.19 31.45 6.11
N ALA A 202 2.06 30.11 6.14
CA ALA A 202 1.33 29.39 5.11
C ALA A 202 -0.16 29.73 5.07
N LYS A 203 -0.81 29.87 6.23
CA LYS A 203 -2.21 30.32 6.34
C LYS A 203 -2.39 31.73 5.78
N ALA A 204 -1.49 32.65 6.12
CA ALA A 204 -1.49 33.99 5.57
C ALA A 204 -1.27 34.02 4.06
N TYR A 205 -0.39 33.17 3.53
CA TYR A 205 -0.19 33.00 2.09
C TYR A 205 -1.48 32.51 1.40
N LEU A 206 -2.13 31.48 1.96
CA LEU A 206 -3.40 30.95 1.39
C LEU A 206 -4.50 32.00 1.36
N ALA A 207 -4.62 32.84 2.40
CA ALA A 207 -5.57 33.94 2.43
C ALA A 207 -5.29 34.95 1.31
N LYS A 208 -4.03 35.39 1.15
CA LYS A 208 -3.63 36.30 0.06
C LYS A 208 -3.87 35.69 -1.33
N ARG A 209 -3.61 34.39 -1.49
CA ARG A 209 -3.88 33.67 -2.74
C ARG A 209 -5.37 33.64 -3.07
N ALA A 210 -6.22 33.35 -2.06
CA ALA A 210 -7.67 33.36 -2.24
C ALA A 210 -8.20 34.75 -2.61
N GLU A 211 -7.70 35.82 -1.98
CA GLU A 211 -8.04 37.20 -2.31
C GLU A 211 -7.64 37.58 -3.74
N ALA A 212 -6.41 37.22 -4.16
CA ALA A 212 -5.94 37.47 -5.52
C ALA A 212 -6.83 36.76 -6.55
N ARG A 213 -7.21 35.50 -6.31
CA ARG A 213 -8.14 34.75 -7.17
C ARG A 213 -9.51 35.42 -7.27
N ALA A 214 -10.07 35.87 -6.16
CA ALA A 214 -11.36 36.56 -6.12
C ALA A 214 -11.33 37.86 -6.92
N LYS A 215 -10.20 38.60 -6.88
CA LYS A 215 -9.97 39.84 -7.61
C LYS A 215 -9.44 39.61 -9.05
N LYS A 216 -9.27 38.37 -9.52
CA LYS A 216 -8.62 38.02 -10.79
C LYS A 216 -7.24 38.69 -10.97
N ALA A 217 -6.53 38.90 -9.86
CA ALA A 217 -5.19 39.45 -9.80
C ALA A 217 -4.11 38.37 -9.83
N THR A 218 -2.86 38.76 -10.09
CA THR A 218 -1.72 37.83 -10.04
C THR A 218 -1.56 37.22 -8.66
N GLU A 219 -1.48 35.88 -8.59
CA GLU A 219 -1.27 35.18 -7.34
C GLU A 219 0.12 35.47 -6.75
N PRO A 220 0.24 35.56 -5.42
CA PRO A 220 1.52 35.77 -4.77
C PRO A 220 2.46 34.58 -5.01
N LYS A 221 3.75 34.86 -5.19
CA LYS A 221 4.77 33.82 -5.40
C LYS A 221 4.93 32.97 -4.15
N LEU A 222 4.80 31.64 -4.27
CA LEU A 222 5.00 30.71 -3.18
C LEU A 222 6.49 30.46 -2.93
N SER A 223 6.94 30.77 -1.71
CA SER A 223 8.30 30.45 -1.26
C SER A 223 8.49 28.93 -1.16
N SER A 224 9.67 28.44 -1.56
CA SER A 224 10.04 27.03 -1.44
C SER A 224 9.93 26.51 0.01
N SER A 225 10.26 27.32 1.00
CA SER A 225 10.18 26.99 2.43
C SER A 225 8.73 26.84 2.94
N LEU A 226 7.73 27.37 2.23
CA LEU A 226 6.32 27.26 2.60
C LEU A 226 5.56 26.20 1.82
N LYS A 227 6.13 25.64 0.74
CA LYS A 227 5.42 24.68 -0.13
C LYS A 227 4.80 23.52 0.65
N LEU A 228 5.57 22.91 1.56
CA LEU A 228 5.10 21.79 2.36
C LEU A 228 3.95 22.18 3.27
N TYR A 229 4.08 23.32 3.98
CA TYR A 229 3.05 23.81 4.92
C TYR A 229 1.75 24.18 4.21
N VAL A 230 1.87 24.79 3.03
CA VAL A 230 0.70 25.07 2.17
C VAL A 230 0.04 23.74 1.76
N ALA A 231 0.81 22.75 1.32
CA ALA A 231 0.28 21.44 0.93
C ALA A 231 -0.41 20.70 2.10
N VAL A 232 0.06 20.89 3.33
CA VAL A 232 -0.59 20.38 4.54
C VAL A 232 -1.92 21.10 4.79
N LEU A 233 -1.94 22.42 4.74
CA LEU A 233 -3.14 23.22 5.00
C LEU A 233 -4.21 23.10 3.91
N GLU A 234 -3.84 22.77 2.68
CA GLU A 234 -4.80 22.41 1.62
C GLU A 234 -5.51 21.08 1.92
N ASN A 235 -4.96 20.27 2.79
CA ASN A 235 -5.51 18.99 3.29
C ASN A 235 -6.00 18.03 2.19
N THR A 236 -5.41 18.11 0.99
CA THR A 236 -5.73 17.20 -0.12
C THR A 236 -5.26 15.77 0.12
N ARG A 237 -4.35 15.59 1.08
CA ARG A 237 -3.77 14.33 1.54
C ARG A 237 -3.39 14.40 3.02
N PRO A 238 -3.38 13.27 3.73
CA PRO A 238 -3.03 13.25 5.15
C PRO A 238 -1.55 13.58 5.36
N THR A 239 -1.22 14.00 6.58
CA THR A 239 0.15 14.31 6.99
C THR A 239 0.62 13.39 8.10
N ILE A 240 1.66 12.61 7.83
CA ILE A 240 2.27 11.68 8.79
C ILE A 240 3.31 12.39 9.65
N PHE A 241 3.22 12.20 10.95
CA PHE A 241 4.16 12.68 11.95
C PHE A 241 4.77 11.50 12.72
N SER A 242 6.06 11.58 13.03
CA SER A 242 6.76 10.57 13.84
C SER A 242 7.12 11.17 15.21
N PRO A 243 6.18 11.25 16.17
CA PRO A 243 6.45 11.79 17.50
C PRO A 243 7.30 10.80 18.31
N ALA A 244 8.26 11.32 19.08
CA ALA A 244 9.12 10.53 19.96
C ALA A 244 8.49 10.28 21.34
N ASN A 245 7.57 11.15 21.77
CA ASN A 245 6.96 11.13 23.10
C ASN A 245 5.56 11.75 23.12
N ASN A 246 4.87 11.63 24.25
CA ASN A 246 3.50 12.14 24.42
C ASN A 246 3.38 13.67 24.34
N HIS A 247 4.43 14.42 24.65
CA HIS A 247 4.43 15.87 24.49
C HIS A 247 4.32 16.24 23.02
N GLU A 248 5.11 15.60 22.15
CA GLU A 248 5.04 15.81 20.70
C GLU A 248 3.69 15.36 20.11
N VAL A 249 3.08 14.30 20.65
CA VAL A 249 1.71 13.90 20.28
C VAL A 249 0.72 15.02 20.56
N LYS A 250 0.78 15.65 21.76
CA LYS A 250 -0.07 16.81 22.10
C LYS A 250 0.15 17.99 21.15
N ILE A 251 1.40 18.23 20.77
CA ILE A 251 1.75 19.27 19.78
C ILE A 251 1.06 19.00 18.44
N VAL A 252 1.18 17.78 17.93
CA VAL A 252 0.55 17.40 16.65
C VAL A 252 -0.96 17.53 16.72
N LEU A 253 -1.60 17.06 17.80
CA LEU A 253 -3.04 17.21 18.01
C LEU A 253 -3.48 18.68 18.08
N SER A 254 -2.69 19.52 18.77
CA SER A 254 -2.96 20.96 18.85
C SER A 254 -2.88 21.62 17.47
N LEU A 255 -1.83 21.33 16.69
CA LEU A 255 -1.64 21.88 15.35
C LEU A 255 -2.73 21.39 14.37
N SER A 256 -3.03 20.09 14.37
CA SER A 256 -4.09 19.53 13.53
C SER A 256 -5.43 20.21 13.79
N ARG A 257 -5.79 20.42 15.07
CA ARG A 257 -7.02 21.12 15.46
C ARG A 257 -7.00 22.61 15.07
N GLU A 258 -5.88 23.31 15.34
CA GLU A 258 -5.76 24.77 15.08
C GLU A 258 -5.78 25.10 13.59
N TYR A 259 -5.20 24.22 12.75
CA TYR A 259 -5.02 24.48 11.33
C TYR A 259 -5.91 23.63 10.42
N GLY A 260 -6.64 22.65 10.95
CA GLY A 260 -7.65 21.88 10.21
C GLY A 260 -7.10 20.90 9.21
N PHE A 261 -5.96 20.24 9.49
CA PHE A 261 -5.41 19.20 8.64
C PHE A 261 -5.50 17.81 9.27
N ASP A 262 -5.53 16.77 8.46
CA ASP A 262 -5.57 15.39 8.92
C ASP A 262 -4.17 14.88 9.24
N ALA A 263 -3.92 14.64 10.52
CA ALA A 263 -2.70 14.05 11.02
C ALA A 263 -2.77 12.52 11.07
N VAL A 264 -1.65 11.86 10.85
CA VAL A 264 -1.44 10.42 11.07
C VAL A 264 -0.20 10.26 11.96
N LEU A 265 -0.25 9.42 12.98
CA LEU A 265 0.89 9.19 13.86
C LEU A 265 1.62 7.90 13.48
N ASN A 266 2.93 8.03 13.22
CA ASN A 266 3.81 6.92 12.93
C ASN A 266 4.63 6.52 14.15
N GLU A 267 4.46 5.28 14.60
CA GLU A 267 5.16 4.67 15.76
C GLU A 267 5.12 5.52 17.05
N PRO A 268 3.93 6.01 17.48
CA PRO A 268 3.84 6.81 18.71
C PRO A 268 3.96 5.90 19.95
N LYS A 269 5.20 5.68 20.43
CA LYS A 269 5.55 4.63 21.39
C LYS A 269 4.65 4.58 22.64
N ASP A 270 4.48 5.69 23.33
CA ASP A 270 3.74 5.78 24.60
C ASP A 270 2.36 6.41 24.46
N ALA A 271 1.95 6.76 23.23
CA ALA A 271 0.67 7.44 22.98
C ALA A 271 -0.57 6.56 23.25
N TRP A 272 -0.40 5.28 23.58
CA TRP A 272 -1.50 4.44 24.07
C TRP A 272 -2.16 5.01 25.32
N MET A 273 -1.43 5.79 26.16
CA MET A 273 -1.98 6.53 27.28
C MET A 273 -2.93 7.67 26.86
N MET A 274 -2.83 8.12 25.62
CA MET A 274 -3.64 9.16 25.00
C MET A 274 -4.59 8.60 23.93
N ALA A 275 -4.81 7.30 23.92
CA ALA A 275 -5.58 6.65 22.86
C ALA A 275 -7.01 7.19 22.75
N ALA A 276 -7.65 7.56 23.86
CA ALA A 276 -8.97 8.20 23.86
C ALA A 276 -8.97 9.58 23.17
N ASP A 277 -7.94 10.40 23.42
CA ASP A 277 -7.81 11.72 22.78
C ASP A 277 -7.56 11.57 21.27
N LEU A 278 -6.75 10.58 20.88
CA LEU A 278 -6.47 10.26 19.48
C LEU A 278 -7.72 9.76 18.75
N ALA A 279 -8.50 8.90 19.40
CA ALA A 279 -9.77 8.42 18.86
C ALA A 279 -10.79 9.55 18.70
N ALA A 280 -10.94 10.40 19.72
CA ALA A 280 -11.81 11.58 19.67
C ALA A 280 -11.42 12.59 18.58
N ALA A 281 -10.13 12.68 18.28
CA ALA A 281 -9.60 13.52 17.20
C ALA A 281 -9.59 12.83 15.83
N ASN A 282 -10.06 11.56 15.72
CA ASN A 282 -10.01 10.73 14.51
C ASN A 282 -8.61 10.65 13.90
N VAL A 283 -7.56 10.57 14.71
CA VAL A 283 -6.18 10.49 14.27
C VAL A 283 -5.77 9.03 14.11
N PRO A 284 -5.52 8.54 12.88
CA PRO A 284 -5.02 7.19 12.64
C PRO A 284 -3.63 6.98 13.24
N VAL A 285 -3.39 5.77 13.75
CA VAL A 285 -2.10 5.40 14.32
C VAL A 285 -1.48 4.22 13.56
N LEU A 286 -0.21 4.36 13.20
CA LEU A 286 0.60 3.33 12.58
C LEU A 286 1.49 2.72 13.67
N VAL A 287 1.32 1.45 13.99
CA VAL A 287 1.98 0.82 15.13
C VAL A 287 2.65 -0.50 14.76
N LYS A 288 3.76 -0.80 15.40
CA LYS A 288 4.38 -2.12 15.36
C LYS A 288 3.84 -2.98 16.50
N SER A 289 3.56 -4.23 16.20
CA SER A 289 3.22 -5.27 17.18
C SER A 289 4.44 -6.02 17.71
N ARG A 290 5.54 -5.97 16.96
CA ARG A 290 6.84 -6.51 17.33
C ARG A 290 7.88 -5.39 17.30
N GLY A 291 8.89 -5.49 18.15
CA GLY A 291 10.01 -4.56 18.11
C GLY A 291 11.00 -4.90 19.22
N PRO A 292 12.27 -4.52 19.08
CA PRO A 292 13.13 -4.47 20.21
C PRO A 292 12.58 -3.37 21.12
N ASP A 293 12.22 -3.75 22.33
CA ASP A 293 12.13 -2.76 23.41
C ASP A 293 13.55 -2.42 23.90
N PHE A 294 14.56 -2.83 23.11
CA PHE A 294 15.94 -2.47 23.31
C PHE A 294 16.20 -1.07 22.72
N ASP A 295 16.34 -0.12 23.57
CA ASP A 295 17.21 0.99 23.29
C ASP A 295 18.63 0.53 23.66
N PHE A 296 19.50 0.32 22.69
CA PHE A 296 20.91 -0.06 22.92
C PHE A 296 21.65 0.97 23.77
N ASN A 297 21.09 2.14 23.98
CA ASN A 297 21.64 3.23 24.78
C ASN A 297 21.12 3.22 26.23
N THR A 298 20.17 2.36 26.59
CA THR A 298 19.67 2.23 27.95
C THR A 298 20.18 0.96 28.60
N THR A 299 20.91 1.12 29.68
CA THR A 299 21.37 0.03 30.58
C THR A 299 20.28 -0.44 31.55
N GLY A 300 19.03 -0.01 31.34
CA GLY A 300 17.89 -0.33 32.17
C GLY A 300 17.21 -1.65 31.83
N PRO A 301 16.31 -2.14 32.66
CA PRO A 301 15.50 -3.33 32.40
C PRO A 301 14.71 -3.15 31.09
N LEU A 302 14.51 -4.26 30.34
CA LEU A 302 13.84 -4.29 29.02
C LEU A 302 12.44 -3.64 29.01
N PHE A 303 11.82 -3.55 30.19
CA PHE A 303 10.55 -2.86 30.40
C PHE A 303 10.68 -2.02 31.67
N GLU A 304 10.64 -0.71 31.52
CA GLU A 304 10.44 0.15 32.68
C GLU A 304 9.04 -0.09 33.27
N LYS A 305 8.95 0.01 34.60
CA LYS A 305 7.69 -0.16 35.31
C LYS A 305 6.63 0.79 34.74
N GLY A 306 5.59 0.24 34.09
CA GLY A 306 4.52 1.02 33.45
C GLY A 306 4.56 1.08 31.93
N GLN A 307 5.61 0.54 31.26
CA GLN A 307 5.61 0.43 29.80
C GLN A 307 4.71 -0.70 29.33
N MET A 308 4.01 -0.47 28.21
CA MET A 308 3.18 -1.49 27.57
C MET A 308 3.99 -2.27 26.54
N ALA A 309 3.97 -3.60 26.64
CA ALA A 309 4.62 -4.48 25.66
C ALA A 309 4.12 -4.17 24.22
N PRO A 310 5.00 -4.12 23.21
CA PRO A 310 4.64 -3.77 21.82
C PRO A 310 3.45 -4.56 21.29
N VAL A 311 3.42 -5.87 21.58
CA VAL A 311 2.35 -6.77 21.13
C VAL A 311 0.95 -6.35 21.61
N ARG A 312 0.85 -5.63 22.73
CA ARG A 312 -0.44 -5.17 23.32
C ARG A 312 -0.86 -3.79 22.86
N ARG A 313 0.07 -2.98 22.32
CA ARG A 313 -0.19 -1.59 21.89
C ARG A 313 -1.30 -1.48 20.86
N PRO A 314 -1.29 -2.29 19.75
CA PRO A 314 -2.36 -2.22 18.74
C PRO A 314 -3.75 -2.42 19.35
N ALA A 315 -3.90 -3.44 20.21
CA ALA A 315 -5.18 -3.71 20.87
C ALA A 315 -5.63 -2.59 21.82
N ALA A 316 -4.69 -1.89 22.46
CA ALA A 316 -5.03 -0.75 23.32
C ALA A 316 -5.60 0.42 22.50
N PHE A 317 -5.01 0.74 21.36
CA PHE A 317 -5.53 1.78 20.47
C PHE A 317 -6.90 1.40 19.88
N VAL A 318 -7.07 0.15 19.43
CA VAL A 318 -8.35 -0.33 18.89
C VAL A 318 -9.46 -0.26 19.93
N ARG A 319 -9.20 -0.70 21.18
CA ARG A 319 -10.18 -0.62 22.27
C ARG A 319 -10.60 0.80 22.61
N ALA A 320 -9.72 1.77 22.38
CA ALA A 320 -10.04 3.20 22.54
C ALA A 320 -10.80 3.79 21.35
N GLY A 321 -10.99 3.04 20.24
CA GLY A 321 -11.67 3.49 19.04
C GLY A 321 -10.76 4.11 17.98
N CYS A 322 -9.43 4.01 18.12
CA CYS A 322 -8.51 4.50 17.09
C CYS A 322 -8.53 3.62 15.83
N GLN A 323 -8.39 4.24 14.67
CA GLN A 323 -8.06 3.55 13.44
C GLN A 323 -6.59 3.14 13.47
N VAL A 324 -6.34 1.82 13.51
CA VAL A 324 -4.98 1.26 13.61
C VAL A 324 -4.57 0.64 12.29
N SER A 325 -3.34 0.95 11.84
CA SER A 325 -2.64 0.19 10.81
C SER A 325 -1.38 -0.45 11.41
N ILE A 326 -1.15 -1.72 11.09
CA ILE A 326 0.03 -2.44 11.55
C ILE A 326 1.19 -2.17 10.60
N LEU A 327 2.32 -1.78 11.18
CA LEU A 327 3.58 -1.63 10.46
C LEU A 327 4.35 -2.94 10.49
N PRO A 328 5.02 -3.31 9.38
CA PRO A 328 5.96 -4.41 9.38
C PRO A 328 7.14 -4.09 10.31
N TYR A 329 7.78 -5.11 10.85
CA TYR A 329 8.93 -4.95 11.73
C TYR A 329 10.05 -4.14 11.05
N ARG A 330 10.38 -4.47 9.80
CA ARG A 330 11.23 -3.66 8.91
C ARG A 330 10.44 -3.21 7.69
N ARG A 331 10.84 -2.11 7.09
CA ARG A 331 10.09 -1.40 6.04
C ARG A 331 10.44 -1.84 4.62
N GLY A 332 11.50 -2.60 4.44
CA GLY A 332 11.94 -3.18 3.18
C GLY A 332 12.12 -4.69 3.29
N ILE A 333 12.42 -5.34 2.19
CA ILE A 333 12.79 -6.75 2.10
C ILE A 333 14.31 -6.84 2.16
N SER A 334 14.85 -7.79 2.90
CA SER A 334 16.28 -8.04 2.96
C SER A 334 16.54 -9.48 2.56
N LEU A 335 17.12 -9.66 1.38
CA LEU A 335 17.51 -10.97 0.87
C LEU A 335 18.67 -11.61 1.64
N SER A 336 19.43 -10.79 2.38
CA SER A 336 20.59 -11.21 3.17
C SER A 336 20.35 -11.18 4.69
N GLY A 337 19.14 -10.82 5.13
CA GLY A 337 18.79 -10.67 6.54
C GLY A 337 18.24 -11.94 7.18
N LEU A 338 18.00 -11.86 8.50
CA LEU A 338 17.28 -12.92 9.21
C LEU A 338 15.83 -13.00 8.70
N ALA A 339 15.46 -14.15 8.15
CA ALA A 339 14.10 -14.43 7.72
C ALA A 339 13.08 -14.14 8.85
N GLY A 340 11.93 -13.60 8.49
CA GLY A 340 10.84 -13.36 9.43
C GLY A 340 10.88 -12.02 10.16
N ARG A 341 11.68 -11.06 9.72
CA ARG A 341 11.78 -9.71 10.31
C ARG A 341 11.74 -8.57 9.30
N ASP A 342 11.14 -8.78 8.14
CA ASP A 342 11.10 -7.80 7.07
C ASP A 342 9.66 -7.42 6.66
N LEU A 343 9.54 -6.62 5.61
CA LEU A 343 8.25 -6.21 5.03
C LEU A 343 7.37 -7.44 4.69
N ALA A 344 7.97 -8.53 4.21
CA ALA A 344 7.26 -9.74 3.81
C ALA A 344 6.49 -10.41 4.97
N THR A 345 6.79 -10.09 6.23
CA THR A 345 6.09 -10.66 7.39
C THR A 345 4.94 -9.81 7.93
N LEU A 346 4.36 -8.90 7.16
CA LEU A 346 3.29 -8.02 7.60
C LEU A 346 2.10 -8.78 8.24
N HIS A 347 1.68 -9.90 7.64
CA HIS A 347 0.60 -10.73 8.18
C HIS A 347 0.97 -11.39 9.52
N VAL A 348 2.26 -11.74 9.71
CA VAL A 348 2.77 -12.26 10.99
C VAL A 348 2.76 -11.16 12.06
N ASP A 349 3.09 -9.91 11.70
CA ASP A 349 2.99 -8.77 12.61
C ASP A 349 1.53 -8.55 13.04
N ALA A 350 0.57 -8.72 12.14
CA ALA A 350 -0.86 -8.68 12.47
C ALA A 350 -1.26 -9.84 13.40
N ALA A 351 -0.75 -11.05 13.18
CA ALA A 351 -0.99 -12.18 14.07
C ALA A 351 -0.41 -11.96 15.48
N PHE A 352 0.74 -11.31 15.61
CA PHE A 352 1.27 -10.88 16.92
C PHE A 352 0.34 -9.87 17.62
N ALA A 353 -0.30 -8.97 16.89
CA ALA A 353 -1.28 -8.05 17.47
C ALA A 353 -2.52 -8.80 17.98
N VAL A 354 -2.95 -9.88 17.32
CA VAL A 354 -4.02 -10.77 17.83
C VAL A 354 -3.59 -11.42 19.14
N ARG A 355 -2.37 -11.94 19.21
CA ARG A 355 -1.80 -12.47 20.48
C ARG A 355 -1.76 -11.42 21.58
N GLY A 356 -1.64 -10.14 21.20
CA GLY A 356 -1.69 -8.97 22.10
C GLY A 356 -3.09 -8.54 22.53
N GLY A 357 -4.15 -9.19 22.03
CA GLY A 357 -5.54 -8.95 22.38
C GLY A 357 -6.37 -8.18 21.34
N MET A 358 -5.92 -8.07 20.09
CA MET A 358 -6.78 -7.67 18.98
C MET A 358 -7.69 -8.83 18.53
N SER A 359 -8.85 -8.52 17.94
CA SER A 359 -9.63 -9.51 17.20
C SER A 359 -8.95 -9.85 15.86
N ASN A 360 -9.23 -11.04 15.31
CA ASN A 360 -8.77 -11.40 13.97
C ASN A 360 -9.29 -10.41 12.91
N GLU A 361 -10.51 -9.95 13.06
CA GLU A 361 -11.14 -8.98 12.15
C GLU A 361 -10.41 -7.64 12.18
N ASP A 362 -10.13 -7.10 13.38
CA ASP A 362 -9.40 -5.83 13.51
C ASP A 362 -7.97 -5.94 13.01
N ALA A 363 -7.30 -7.07 13.27
CA ALA A 363 -5.94 -7.31 12.80
C ALA A 363 -5.88 -7.42 11.27
N LEU A 364 -6.87 -8.05 10.64
CA LEU A 364 -6.97 -8.10 9.18
C LEU A 364 -7.30 -6.72 8.60
N LYS A 365 -8.24 -5.97 9.20
CA LYS A 365 -8.51 -4.57 8.84
C LYS A 365 -7.25 -3.70 8.95
N ALA A 366 -6.41 -3.95 9.95
CA ALA A 366 -5.20 -3.17 10.20
C ALA A 366 -4.08 -3.37 9.18
N ILE A 367 -4.17 -4.38 8.31
CA ILE A 367 -3.23 -4.61 7.19
C ILE A 367 -3.92 -4.54 5.81
N THR A 368 -5.19 -4.15 5.75
CA THR A 368 -5.96 -4.05 4.50
C THR A 368 -6.72 -2.72 4.42
N LEU A 369 -7.92 -2.64 5.00
CA LEU A 369 -8.82 -1.49 4.87
C LEU A 369 -8.33 -0.24 5.63
N ASN A 370 -7.81 -0.40 6.84
CA ASN A 370 -7.37 0.77 7.63
C ASN A 370 -6.18 1.50 6.98
N PRO A 371 -5.12 0.80 6.49
CA PRO A 371 -4.08 1.50 5.72
C PRO A 371 -4.61 2.11 4.43
N ALA A 372 -5.55 1.46 3.72
CA ALA A 372 -6.18 2.06 2.54
C ALA A 372 -6.93 3.35 2.87
N ARG A 373 -7.69 3.39 3.99
CA ARG A 373 -8.35 4.60 4.51
C ARG A 373 -7.34 5.68 4.89
N THR A 374 -6.27 5.29 5.61
CA THR A 374 -5.19 6.22 5.97
C THR A 374 -4.56 6.88 4.75
N LEU A 375 -4.47 6.17 3.63
CA LEU A 375 -3.94 6.67 2.36
C LEU A 375 -4.98 7.36 1.48
N ARG A 376 -6.26 7.33 1.87
CA ARG A 376 -7.40 7.81 1.06
C ARG A 376 -7.44 7.16 -0.32
N VAL A 377 -7.37 5.84 -0.34
CA VAL A 377 -7.51 4.97 -1.52
C VAL A 377 -8.49 3.81 -1.23
N ASP A 378 -9.28 3.91 -0.17
CA ASP A 378 -10.24 2.90 0.27
C ASP A 378 -11.51 2.85 -0.59
N ASP A 379 -11.71 3.81 -1.45
CA ASP A 379 -12.67 3.76 -2.57
C ASP A 379 -12.31 2.69 -3.61
N ARG A 380 -11.03 2.30 -3.66
CA ARG A 380 -10.49 1.33 -4.61
C ARG A 380 -9.97 0.05 -3.97
N LEU A 381 -9.36 0.13 -2.77
CA LEU A 381 -8.52 -0.90 -2.17
C LEU A 381 -8.98 -1.29 -0.75
N GLY A 382 -8.41 -2.37 -0.22
CA GLY A 382 -8.47 -2.74 1.19
C GLY A 382 -9.66 -3.58 1.63
N SER A 383 -10.65 -3.80 0.76
CA SER A 383 -11.80 -4.70 1.01
C SER A 383 -12.34 -5.26 -0.28
N LEU A 384 -13.07 -6.38 -0.20
CA LEU A 384 -13.74 -6.99 -1.35
C LEU A 384 -15.18 -6.47 -1.44
N GLU A 385 -15.35 -5.39 -2.18
CA GLU A 385 -16.65 -4.74 -2.41
C GLU A 385 -16.85 -4.44 -3.89
N LYS A 386 -18.13 -4.46 -4.32
CA LYS A 386 -18.50 -4.10 -5.68
C LYS A 386 -17.91 -2.76 -6.11
N GLY A 387 -17.27 -2.73 -7.27
CA GLY A 387 -16.68 -1.54 -7.87
C GLY A 387 -15.24 -1.26 -7.45
N LYS A 388 -14.74 -1.88 -6.38
CA LYS A 388 -13.33 -1.80 -5.99
C LYS A 388 -12.45 -2.60 -6.93
N ASP A 389 -11.15 -2.32 -6.90
CA ASP A 389 -10.17 -3.06 -7.69
C ASP A 389 -10.14 -4.52 -7.23
N ALA A 390 -10.05 -5.45 -8.17
CA ALA A 390 -9.92 -6.87 -7.89
C ALA A 390 -8.49 -7.22 -7.46
N ASP A 391 -8.08 -6.65 -6.33
CA ASP A 391 -6.82 -6.94 -5.64
C ASP A 391 -7.12 -7.95 -4.53
N LEU A 392 -6.88 -9.22 -4.80
CA LEU A 392 -7.31 -10.31 -3.93
C LEU A 392 -6.30 -11.45 -3.87
N LEU A 393 -6.34 -12.19 -2.78
CA LEU A 393 -5.47 -13.32 -2.50
C LEU A 393 -6.31 -14.59 -2.36
N ILE A 394 -5.78 -15.70 -2.89
CA ILE A 394 -6.21 -17.05 -2.54
C ILE A 394 -5.14 -17.64 -1.61
N LEU A 395 -5.54 -18.13 -0.44
CA LEU A 395 -4.66 -18.65 0.59
C LEU A 395 -5.04 -20.08 0.98
N SER A 396 -4.05 -20.88 1.38
CA SER A 396 -4.25 -22.24 1.84
C SER A 396 -4.94 -22.34 3.20
N GLY A 397 -5.06 -21.24 3.96
CA GLY A 397 -5.67 -21.15 5.27
C GLY A 397 -5.95 -19.70 5.65
N HIS A 398 -6.32 -19.49 6.93
CA HIS A 398 -6.61 -18.16 7.44
C HIS A 398 -5.42 -17.20 7.27
N PRO A 399 -5.58 -15.97 6.77
CA PRO A 399 -4.47 -15.06 6.45
C PRO A 399 -3.56 -14.70 7.64
N LEU A 400 -4.05 -14.81 8.87
CA LEU A 400 -3.27 -14.56 10.08
C LEU A 400 -2.68 -15.84 10.71
N ASP A 401 -2.84 -17.01 10.09
CA ASP A 401 -2.14 -18.22 10.48
C ASP A 401 -0.79 -18.27 9.73
N TYR A 402 0.32 -18.30 10.49
CA TYR A 402 1.67 -18.33 9.90
C TYR A 402 1.95 -19.55 9.02
N ARG A 403 1.14 -20.62 9.13
CA ARG A 403 1.22 -21.83 8.30
C ARG A 403 0.52 -21.65 6.95
N SER A 404 -0.26 -20.60 6.79
CA SER A 404 -0.98 -20.30 5.55
C SER A 404 -0.05 -19.74 4.50
N PHE A 405 -0.17 -20.24 3.27
CA PHE A 405 0.54 -19.74 2.11
C PHE A 405 -0.40 -18.95 1.20
N VAL A 406 0.10 -17.90 0.59
CA VAL A 406 -0.54 -17.29 -0.56
C VAL A 406 -0.35 -18.23 -1.74
N LEU A 407 -1.44 -18.73 -2.29
CA LEU A 407 -1.43 -19.60 -3.47
C LEU A 407 -1.47 -18.79 -4.76
N LYS A 408 -2.31 -17.74 -4.78
CA LYS A 408 -2.41 -16.82 -5.91
C LYS A 408 -2.64 -15.39 -5.41
N ALA A 409 -2.03 -14.42 -6.10
CA ALA A 409 -2.31 -13.01 -5.88
C ALA A 409 -2.74 -12.34 -7.19
N PHE A 410 -3.87 -11.66 -7.14
CA PHE A 410 -4.43 -10.89 -8.23
C PHE A 410 -4.34 -9.41 -7.89
N ILE A 411 -3.98 -8.60 -8.89
CA ILE A 411 -4.00 -7.14 -8.82
C ILE A 411 -4.73 -6.63 -10.07
N ASN A 412 -5.69 -5.74 -9.89
CA ASN A 412 -6.57 -5.30 -10.96
C ASN A 412 -7.17 -6.49 -11.75
N GLY A 413 -7.49 -7.58 -11.04
CA GLY A 413 -8.04 -8.81 -11.61
C GLY A 413 -7.10 -9.66 -12.44
N LYS A 414 -5.83 -9.25 -12.61
CA LYS A 414 -4.80 -10.00 -13.32
C LYS A 414 -3.93 -10.77 -12.33
N LEU A 415 -3.58 -12.01 -12.66
CA LEU A 415 -2.74 -12.89 -11.83
C LEU A 415 -1.27 -12.46 -11.94
N TYR A 416 -0.68 -12.01 -10.83
CA TYR A 416 0.73 -11.62 -10.75
C TYR A 416 1.60 -12.58 -9.94
N TYR A 417 1.00 -13.37 -9.06
CA TYR A 417 1.69 -14.41 -8.33
C TYR A 417 0.90 -15.71 -8.37
N ASP A 418 1.62 -16.79 -8.68
CA ASP A 418 1.14 -18.17 -8.66
C ASP A 418 2.22 -19.02 -7.97
N ARG A 419 1.89 -19.58 -6.81
CA ARG A 419 2.83 -20.36 -6.01
C ARG A 419 3.38 -21.56 -6.76
N GLU A 420 2.56 -22.24 -7.57
CA GLU A 420 2.98 -23.42 -8.34
C GLU A 420 4.06 -23.08 -9.37
N LYS A 421 4.11 -21.83 -9.85
CA LYS A 421 5.10 -21.31 -10.77
C LYS A 421 6.30 -20.65 -10.07
N SER A 422 6.20 -20.44 -8.75
CA SER A 422 7.26 -19.81 -8.00
C SER A 422 8.48 -20.72 -7.83
N ARG A 423 9.66 -20.24 -8.21
CA ARG A 423 10.91 -20.98 -8.02
C ARG A 423 11.34 -21.09 -6.56
N ILE A 424 10.85 -20.19 -5.71
CA ILE A 424 11.24 -20.13 -4.29
C ILE A 424 10.29 -20.96 -3.42
N TYR A 425 8.99 -20.91 -3.70
CA TYR A 425 7.97 -21.41 -2.76
C TYR A 425 7.28 -22.71 -3.20
N ARG A 426 7.36 -23.12 -4.47
CA ARG A 426 6.68 -24.33 -4.97
C ARG A 426 7.17 -25.62 -4.29
N GLU A 427 8.45 -25.67 -3.89
CA GLU A 427 9.06 -26.85 -3.28
C GLU A 427 8.77 -26.98 -1.78
N ILE A 428 8.17 -25.96 -1.17
CA ILE A 428 7.80 -26.02 0.25
C ILE A 428 6.43 -26.73 0.34
N PRO A 429 6.33 -27.88 1.03
CA PRO A 429 5.07 -28.61 1.12
C PRO A 429 4.01 -27.77 1.86
N LEU A 430 2.75 -27.88 1.42
CA LEU A 430 1.62 -27.34 2.20
C LEU A 430 1.47 -28.21 3.45
N THR A 431 1.23 -27.57 4.60
CA THR A 431 1.00 -28.29 5.87
C THR A 431 -0.26 -29.13 5.75
N GLY A 432 -0.12 -30.46 5.75
CA GLY A 432 -1.23 -31.42 5.56
C GLY A 432 -0.94 -32.51 4.54
N ASP A 433 -0.03 -32.27 3.60
CA ASP A 433 0.47 -33.31 2.71
C ASP A 433 1.47 -34.20 3.49
N LYS A 434 0.96 -35.29 4.09
CA LYS A 434 1.74 -36.42 4.59
C LYS A 434 1.54 -37.61 3.68
#